data_9932f7c67d9f6f6158ff24a846351ef0
#
_entry.id   9932f7c67d9f6f6158ff24a846351ef0
#
_cell.length_a   1.000
_cell.length_b   1.000
_cell.length_c   1.000
_cell.angle_alpha   90.00
_cell.angle_beta   90.00
_cell.angle_gamma   90.00
#
_symmetry.space_group_name_H-M   'P 1'
#
loop_
_entity.id
_entity.type
_entity.pdbx_description
1 polymer ?
#
loop_
_entity_poly.entity_id
_entity_poly.type
_entity_poly.pdbx_seq_one_letter_code
_entity_poly.pdbx_strand_id
1 'polypeptide(L)'
;MNLYYLVLVCGVIALLYGAWAVRSVLAAPAGNERMQEIAAAIQEGASAYLNRQYTAIAVVGVIIGILLGFWLGAFSAIGYAIGAVLSGLAGFIGMHVSVRANVRTTEAARSVGLAGGLDVAFKSGAVTGMLVVGLALLGVTGYYIVLRNIIDPSSAEGMRD
;
A
#
# COMPACT_ATOMS: atom_id res chain seq x y z
N MET A 1 -26.04 8.13 10.05
CA MET A 1 -25.04 7.55 9.12
C MET A 1 -24.19 6.58 9.94
N ASN A 2 -24.20 5.31 9.61
CA ASN A 2 -23.43 4.33 10.40
C ASN A 2 -21.93 4.66 10.30
N LEU A 3 -21.24 4.68 11.43
CA LEU A 3 -19.81 5.01 11.53
C LEU A 3 -18.95 4.24 10.50
N TYR A 4 -19.31 3.00 10.21
CA TYR A 4 -18.62 2.16 9.22
C TYR A 4 -18.62 2.74 7.81
N TYR A 5 -19.75 3.33 7.36
CA TYR A 5 -19.79 3.97 6.04
C TYR A 5 -18.90 5.21 5.97
N LEU A 6 -18.78 5.97 7.05
CA LEU A 6 -17.85 7.09 7.12
C LEU A 6 -16.40 6.62 6.96
N VAL A 7 -16.02 5.54 7.66
CA VAL A 7 -14.67 4.96 7.56
C VAL A 7 -14.38 4.47 6.14
N LEU A 8 -15.33 3.77 5.51
CA LEU A 8 -15.18 3.32 4.12
C LEU A 8 -15.01 4.50 3.16
N VAL A 9 -15.80 5.56 3.32
CA VAL A 9 -15.66 6.77 2.50
C VAL A 9 -14.30 7.42 2.68
N CYS A 10 -13.79 7.53 3.91
CA CYS A 10 -12.43 8.03 4.16
C CYS A 10 -11.37 7.16 3.48
N GLY A 11 -11.51 5.83 3.53
CA GLY A 11 -10.62 4.90 2.84
C GLY A 11 -10.62 5.11 1.33
N VAL A 12 -11.81 5.26 0.72
CA VAL A 12 -11.93 5.54 -0.73
C VAL A 12 -11.30 6.88 -1.09
N ILE A 13 -11.54 7.93 -0.32
CA ILE A 13 -10.93 9.26 -0.56
C ILE A 13 -9.40 9.15 -0.50
N ALA A 14 -8.85 8.40 0.48
CA ALA A 14 -7.41 8.18 0.59
C ALA A 14 -6.84 7.50 -0.67
N LEU A 15 -7.51 6.47 -1.21
CA LEU A 15 -7.09 5.81 -2.44
C LEU A 15 -7.19 6.71 -3.67
N LEU A 16 -8.24 7.51 -3.79
CA LEU A 16 -8.40 8.48 -4.89
C LEU A 16 -7.30 9.54 -4.86
N TYR A 17 -6.97 10.06 -3.68
CA TYR A 17 -5.84 10.99 -3.52
C TYR A 17 -4.52 10.30 -3.89
N GLY A 18 -4.29 9.07 -3.41
CA GLY A 18 -3.11 8.28 -3.76
C GLY A 18 -2.96 8.10 -5.26
N ALA A 19 -4.04 7.75 -5.97
CA ALA A 19 -4.04 7.59 -7.42
C ALA A 19 -3.74 8.92 -8.16
N TRP A 20 -4.29 10.03 -7.66
CA TRP A 20 -3.97 11.36 -8.18
C TRP A 20 -2.50 11.70 -7.96
N ALA A 21 -1.97 11.44 -6.76
CA ALA A 21 -0.58 11.71 -6.42
C ALA A 21 0.40 10.88 -7.28
N VAL A 22 0.10 9.60 -7.54
CA VAL A 22 0.86 8.76 -8.48
C VAL A 22 0.94 9.43 -9.85
N ARG A 23 -0.20 9.85 -10.41
CA ARG A 23 -0.23 10.52 -11.72
C ARG A 23 0.57 11.82 -11.71
N SER A 24 0.43 12.65 -10.65
CA SER A 24 1.15 13.90 -10.50
C SER A 24 2.67 13.70 -10.45
N VAL A 25 3.13 12.71 -9.67
CA VAL A 25 4.56 12.41 -9.55
C VAL A 25 5.11 11.86 -10.86
N LEU A 26 4.44 10.92 -11.50
CA LEU A 26 4.92 10.31 -12.73
C LEU A 26 4.87 11.24 -13.95
N ALA A 27 4.02 12.28 -13.92
CA ALA A 27 3.97 13.31 -14.95
C ALA A 27 5.09 14.36 -14.81
N ALA A 28 5.76 14.45 -13.66
CA ALA A 28 6.86 15.39 -13.45
C ALA A 28 8.07 15.05 -14.35
N PRO A 29 8.83 16.06 -14.82
CA PRO A 29 9.99 15.84 -15.68
C PRO A 29 11.04 14.93 -15.04
N ALA A 30 11.60 14.01 -15.82
CA ALA A 30 12.59 13.04 -15.36
C ALA A 30 14.06 13.51 -15.53
N GLY A 31 14.26 14.76 -15.92
CA GLY A 31 15.59 15.34 -16.10
C GLY A 31 16.25 14.94 -17.44
N ASN A 32 17.56 15.14 -17.51
CA ASN A 32 18.36 14.88 -18.71
C ASN A 32 18.64 13.39 -18.92
N GLU A 33 19.21 13.03 -20.08
CA GLU A 33 19.50 11.63 -20.47
C GLU A 33 20.38 10.91 -19.42
N ARG A 34 21.39 11.59 -18.88
CA ARG A 34 22.29 11.00 -17.89
C ARG A 34 21.57 10.68 -16.57
N MET A 35 20.67 11.55 -16.14
CA MET A 35 19.83 11.30 -14.96
C MET A 35 18.90 10.12 -15.17
N GLN A 36 18.32 10.01 -16.36
CA GLN A 36 17.42 8.90 -16.71
C GLN A 36 18.16 7.57 -16.83
N GLU A 37 19.37 7.56 -17.37
CA GLU A 37 20.23 6.36 -17.43
C GLU A 37 20.54 5.82 -16.02
N ILE A 38 20.96 6.70 -15.11
CA ILE A 38 21.22 6.32 -13.71
C ILE A 38 19.93 5.85 -13.03
N ALA A 39 18.83 6.54 -13.27
CA ALA A 39 17.54 6.17 -12.71
C ALA A 39 17.05 4.79 -13.21
N ALA A 40 17.33 4.46 -14.48
CA ALA A 40 16.99 3.15 -15.04
C ALA A 40 17.75 2.02 -14.35
N ALA A 41 19.06 2.19 -14.12
CA ALA A 41 19.86 1.22 -13.38
C ALA A 41 19.38 1.01 -11.94
N ILE A 42 18.98 2.10 -11.24
CA ILE A 42 18.40 2.03 -9.89
C ILE A 42 17.05 1.30 -9.92
N GLN A 43 16.20 1.56 -10.92
CA GLN A 43 14.90 0.91 -11.07
C GLN A 43 15.03 -0.58 -11.36
N GLU A 44 16.01 -1.00 -12.13
CA GLU A 44 16.32 -2.41 -12.41
C GLU A 44 16.72 -3.14 -11.12
N GLY A 45 17.66 -2.58 -10.36
CA GLY A 45 18.07 -3.12 -9.06
C GLY A 45 16.92 -3.19 -8.05
N ALA A 46 16.12 -2.14 -7.97
CA ALA A 46 14.94 -2.10 -7.10
C ALA A 46 13.90 -3.15 -7.50
N SER A 47 13.65 -3.35 -8.78
CA SER A 47 12.71 -4.37 -9.27
C SER A 47 13.20 -5.80 -8.94
N ALA A 48 14.48 -6.09 -9.12
CA ALA A 48 15.07 -7.36 -8.75
C ALA A 48 14.98 -7.63 -7.25
N TYR A 49 15.28 -6.63 -6.43
CA TYR A 49 15.15 -6.69 -4.98
C TYR A 49 13.70 -6.94 -4.55
N LEU A 50 12.75 -6.15 -5.07
CA LEU A 50 11.32 -6.30 -4.74
C LEU A 50 10.81 -7.69 -5.07
N ASN A 51 11.08 -8.20 -6.26
CA ASN A 51 10.62 -9.52 -6.67
C ASN A 51 11.13 -10.62 -5.73
N ARG A 52 12.41 -10.56 -5.35
CA ARG A 52 13.00 -11.54 -4.43
C ARG A 52 12.42 -11.40 -3.01
N GLN A 53 12.30 -10.17 -2.52
CA GLN A 53 11.75 -9.87 -1.19
C GLN A 53 10.30 -10.33 -1.07
N TYR A 54 9.45 -9.97 -2.04
CA TYR A 54 8.04 -10.33 -2.02
C TYR A 54 7.80 -11.83 -2.20
N THR A 55 8.66 -12.53 -2.96
CA THR A 55 8.62 -13.99 -3.02
C THR A 55 8.90 -14.63 -1.66
N ALA A 56 9.93 -14.15 -0.95
CA ALA A 56 10.24 -14.64 0.39
C ALA A 56 9.11 -14.36 1.38
N ILE A 57 8.56 -13.12 1.36
CA ILE A 57 7.41 -12.73 2.19
C ILE A 57 6.18 -13.60 1.89
N ALA A 58 5.90 -13.90 0.62
CA ALA A 58 4.78 -14.74 0.24
C ALA A 58 4.90 -16.17 0.79
N VAL A 59 6.10 -16.77 0.69
CA VAL A 59 6.34 -18.11 1.23
C VAL A 59 6.14 -18.16 2.75
N VAL A 60 6.76 -17.22 3.47
CA VAL A 60 6.61 -17.13 4.93
C VAL A 60 5.16 -16.79 5.30
N GLY A 61 4.53 -15.89 4.56
CA GLY A 61 3.13 -15.50 4.77
C GLY A 61 2.16 -16.66 4.63
N VAL A 62 2.35 -17.52 3.63
CA VAL A 62 1.51 -18.73 3.46
C VAL A 62 1.68 -19.69 4.64
N ILE A 63 2.92 -19.91 5.09
CA ILE A 63 3.17 -20.78 6.26
C ILE A 63 2.46 -20.23 7.50
N ILE A 64 2.61 -18.93 7.78
CA ILE A 64 1.95 -18.28 8.91
C ILE A 64 0.41 -18.35 8.77
N GLY A 65 -0.11 -18.10 7.58
CA GLY A 65 -1.56 -18.21 7.31
C GLY A 65 -2.13 -19.59 7.60
N ILE A 66 -1.41 -20.64 7.19
CA ILE A 66 -1.80 -22.03 7.50
C ILE A 66 -1.78 -22.29 9.00
N LEU A 67 -0.72 -21.87 9.71
CA LEU A 67 -0.62 -22.02 11.16
C LEU A 67 -1.76 -21.29 11.90
N LEU A 68 -2.08 -20.08 11.47
CA LEU A 68 -3.20 -19.31 12.03
C LEU A 68 -4.54 -20.02 11.79
N GLY A 69 -4.73 -20.60 10.61
CA GLY A 69 -5.93 -21.37 10.30
C GLY A 69 -6.12 -22.59 11.20
N PHE A 70 -5.02 -23.28 11.53
CA PHE A 70 -5.06 -24.43 12.44
C PHE A 70 -5.28 -24.05 13.90
N TRP A 71 -4.69 -22.95 14.38
CA TRP A 71 -4.73 -22.60 15.81
C TRP A 71 -5.85 -21.62 16.16
N LEU A 72 -6.14 -20.65 15.28
CA LEU A 72 -7.10 -19.57 15.54
C LEU A 72 -8.37 -19.66 14.70
N GLY A 73 -8.46 -20.66 13.81
CA GLY A 73 -9.63 -20.86 12.98
C GLY A 73 -9.59 -20.14 11.63
N ALA A 74 -10.55 -20.50 10.77
CA ALA A 74 -10.56 -20.06 9.38
C ALA A 74 -10.77 -18.54 9.22
N PHE A 75 -11.59 -17.94 10.08
CA PHE A 75 -11.83 -16.49 10.01
C PHE A 75 -10.58 -15.68 10.31
N SER A 76 -9.78 -16.08 11.29
CA SER A 76 -8.50 -15.43 11.61
C SER A 76 -7.50 -15.55 10.45
N ALA A 77 -7.44 -16.71 9.81
CA ALA A 77 -6.58 -16.93 8.64
C ALA A 77 -7.00 -16.08 7.43
N ILE A 78 -8.31 -15.93 7.20
CA ILE A 78 -8.84 -15.09 6.12
C ILE A 78 -8.52 -13.61 6.41
N GLY A 79 -8.75 -13.14 7.64
CA GLY A 79 -8.42 -11.77 8.04
C GLY A 79 -6.93 -11.46 7.87
N TYR A 80 -6.07 -12.39 8.30
CA TYR A 80 -4.63 -12.31 8.06
C TYR A 80 -4.28 -12.24 6.57
N ALA A 81 -4.87 -13.10 5.74
CA ALA A 81 -4.60 -13.13 4.30
C ALA A 81 -5.00 -11.81 3.63
N ILE A 82 -6.17 -11.26 3.98
CA ILE A 82 -6.62 -9.95 3.49
C ILE A 82 -5.61 -8.87 3.89
N GLY A 83 -5.22 -8.80 5.17
CA GLY A 83 -4.26 -7.82 5.66
C GLY A 83 -2.89 -7.95 5.00
N ALA A 84 -2.37 -9.17 4.85
CA ALA A 84 -1.09 -9.44 4.21
C ALA A 84 -1.08 -9.02 2.74
N VAL A 85 -2.14 -9.33 1.98
CA VAL A 85 -2.26 -8.94 0.57
C VAL A 85 -2.36 -7.41 0.44
N LEU A 86 -3.22 -6.75 1.21
CA LEU A 86 -3.40 -5.30 1.13
C LEU A 86 -2.14 -4.54 1.54
N SER A 87 -1.46 -4.98 2.60
CA SER A 87 -0.18 -4.43 3.04
C SER A 87 0.92 -4.63 1.99
N GLY A 88 0.99 -5.83 1.41
CA GLY A 88 1.91 -6.16 0.32
C GLY A 88 1.70 -5.26 -0.90
N LEU A 89 0.45 -5.08 -1.32
CA LEU A 89 0.10 -4.20 -2.45
C LEU A 89 0.51 -2.74 -2.17
N ALA A 90 0.21 -2.21 -0.97
CA ALA A 90 0.58 -0.85 -0.61
C ALA A 90 2.10 -0.64 -0.66
N GLY A 91 2.87 -1.57 -0.11
CA GLY A 91 4.34 -1.51 -0.11
C GLY A 91 4.93 -1.66 -1.52
N PHE A 92 4.43 -2.60 -2.31
CA PHE A 92 4.89 -2.83 -3.68
C PHE A 92 4.65 -1.61 -4.58
N ILE A 93 3.41 -1.09 -4.58
CA ILE A 93 3.06 0.10 -5.37
C ILE A 93 3.84 1.32 -4.88
N GLY A 94 3.91 1.52 -3.55
CA GLY A 94 4.62 2.64 -2.95
C GLY A 94 6.09 2.68 -3.34
N MET A 95 6.79 1.54 -3.24
CA MET A 95 8.20 1.44 -3.64
C MET A 95 8.37 1.66 -5.15
N HIS A 96 7.47 1.11 -5.96
CA HIS A 96 7.52 1.26 -7.41
C HIS A 96 7.41 2.73 -7.86
N VAL A 97 6.56 3.49 -7.17
CA VAL A 97 6.41 4.94 -7.40
C VAL A 97 7.62 5.70 -6.83
N SER A 98 8.06 5.38 -5.62
CA SER A 98 9.16 6.06 -4.94
C SER A 98 10.47 6.00 -5.74
N VAL A 99 10.83 4.83 -6.27
CA VAL A 99 12.05 4.68 -7.09
C VAL A 99 11.99 5.53 -8.36
N ARG A 100 10.80 5.69 -8.94
CA ARG A 100 10.59 6.56 -10.11
C ARG A 100 10.51 8.05 -9.76
N ALA A 101 10.14 8.36 -8.53
CA ALA A 101 10.07 9.73 -8.02
C ALA A 101 11.46 10.34 -7.78
N ASN A 102 12.47 9.53 -7.45
CA ASN A 102 13.81 10.03 -7.08
C ASN A 102 14.42 10.94 -8.13
N VAL A 103 14.44 10.52 -9.39
CA VAL A 103 14.99 11.34 -10.49
C VAL A 103 14.17 12.59 -10.74
N ARG A 104 12.85 12.51 -10.58
CA ARG A 104 11.93 13.65 -10.75
C ARG A 104 12.07 14.66 -9.63
N THR A 105 12.28 14.21 -8.41
CA THR A 105 12.60 15.06 -7.25
C THR A 105 13.91 15.80 -7.49
N THR A 106 14.93 15.12 -7.99
CA THR A 106 16.24 15.72 -8.31
C THR A 106 16.09 16.75 -9.42
N GLU A 107 15.36 16.46 -10.49
CA GLU A 107 15.12 17.41 -11.57
C GLU A 107 14.30 18.60 -11.11
N ALA A 108 13.27 18.42 -10.32
CA ALA A 108 12.47 19.51 -9.76
C ALA A 108 13.31 20.40 -8.84
N ALA A 109 14.16 19.81 -8.01
CA ALA A 109 15.09 20.57 -7.16
C ALA A 109 16.12 21.36 -7.99
N ARG A 110 16.60 20.80 -9.11
CA ARG A 110 17.55 21.44 -10.01
C ARG A 110 16.93 22.60 -10.80
N SER A 111 15.70 22.44 -11.29
CA SER A 111 15.05 23.38 -12.21
C SER A 111 14.20 24.46 -11.50
N VAL A 112 13.55 24.11 -10.41
CA VAL A 112 12.62 24.98 -9.66
C VAL A 112 13.17 25.37 -8.28
N GLY A 113 14.21 24.66 -7.80
CA GLY A 113 14.78 24.85 -6.48
C GLY A 113 14.18 23.93 -5.42
N LEU A 114 14.56 24.17 -4.16
CA LEU A 114 14.22 23.30 -3.03
C LEU A 114 12.71 23.07 -2.89
N ALA A 115 11.91 24.09 -3.09
CA ALA A 115 10.45 23.98 -2.98
C ALA A 115 9.85 23.01 -4.01
N GLY A 116 10.35 23.03 -5.26
CA GLY A 116 9.91 22.09 -6.30
C GLY A 116 10.30 20.65 -5.99
N GLY A 117 11.54 20.44 -5.54
CA GLY A 117 11.99 19.10 -5.11
C GLY A 117 11.16 18.57 -3.93
N LEU A 118 10.88 19.42 -2.94
CA LEU A 118 10.09 19.05 -1.77
C LEU A 118 8.64 18.69 -2.14
N ASP A 119 8.01 19.41 -3.07
CA ASP A 119 6.65 19.10 -3.54
C ASP A 119 6.57 17.71 -4.17
N VAL A 120 7.50 17.35 -5.06
CA VAL A 120 7.53 16.02 -5.68
C VAL A 120 7.84 14.93 -4.64
N ALA A 121 8.80 15.15 -3.76
CA ALA A 121 9.16 14.22 -2.70
C ALA A 121 8.01 13.96 -1.74
N PHE A 122 7.32 15.02 -1.30
CA PHE A 122 6.16 14.92 -0.42
C PHE A 122 5.01 14.14 -1.07
N LYS A 123 4.68 14.45 -2.32
CA LYS A 123 3.65 13.70 -3.06
C LYS A 123 4.01 12.23 -3.22
N SER A 124 5.27 11.91 -3.45
CA SER A 124 5.75 10.52 -3.53
C SER A 124 5.57 9.78 -2.20
N GLY A 125 5.92 10.40 -1.08
CA GLY A 125 5.68 9.83 0.25
C GLY A 125 4.19 9.67 0.57
N ALA A 126 3.39 10.68 0.17
CA ALA A 126 1.94 10.65 0.35
C ALA A 126 1.26 9.50 -0.40
N VAL A 127 1.80 9.06 -1.56
CA VAL A 127 1.28 7.86 -2.27
C VAL A 127 1.30 6.66 -1.34
N THR A 128 2.44 6.33 -0.74
CA THR A 128 2.56 5.18 0.15
C THR A 128 1.69 5.33 1.39
N GLY A 129 1.71 6.49 2.04
CA GLY A 129 0.91 6.76 3.23
C GLY A 129 -0.59 6.62 2.98
N MET A 130 -1.10 7.19 1.89
CA MET A 130 -2.53 7.13 1.56
C MET A 130 -2.99 5.75 1.08
N LEU A 131 -2.13 5.00 0.40
CA LEU A 131 -2.41 3.59 0.07
C LEU A 131 -2.51 2.74 1.34
N VAL A 132 -1.57 2.88 2.27
CA VAL A 132 -1.58 2.13 3.53
C VAL A 132 -2.84 2.44 4.32
N VAL A 133 -3.14 3.72 4.54
CA VAL A 133 -4.34 4.15 5.30
C VAL A 133 -5.62 3.71 4.59
N GLY A 134 -5.73 3.96 3.28
CA GLY A 134 -6.93 3.63 2.50
C GLY A 134 -7.22 2.13 2.49
N LEU A 135 -6.22 1.31 2.18
CA LEU A 135 -6.37 -0.15 2.14
C LEU A 135 -6.61 -0.75 3.53
N ALA A 136 -5.97 -0.21 4.59
CA ALA A 136 -6.21 -0.64 5.96
C ALA A 136 -7.65 -0.33 6.40
N LEU A 137 -8.14 0.89 6.17
CA LEU A 137 -9.52 1.28 6.51
C LEU A 137 -10.55 0.42 5.76
N LEU A 138 -10.35 0.20 4.47
CA LEU A 138 -11.26 -0.62 3.65
C LEU A 138 -11.18 -2.09 4.04
N GLY A 139 -9.98 -2.64 4.22
CA GLY A 139 -9.77 -4.05 4.56
C GLY A 139 -10.33 -4.40 5.93
N VAL A 140 -9.96 -3.66 6.96
CA VAL A 140 -10.41 -3.92 8.34
C VAL A 140 -11.92 -3.70 8.47
N THR A 141 -12.43 -2.55 7.99
CA THR A 141 -13.87 -2.25 8.13
C THR A 141 -14.70 -3.16 7.25
N GLY A 142 -14.27 -3.44 6.03
CA GLY A 142 -14.98 -4.35 5.11
C GLY A 142 -15.04 -5.76 5.69
N TYR A 143 -13.91 -6.28 6.18
CA TYR A 143 -13.88 -7.61 6.80
C TYR A 143 -14.72 -7.68 8.08
N TYR A 144 -14.67 -6.64 8.92
CA TYR A 144 -15.51 -6.54 10.11
C TYR A 144 -17.01 -6.59 9.78
N ILE A 145 -17.46 -5.86 8.75
CA ILE A 145 -18.87 -5.87 8.32
C ILE A 145 -19.27 -7.26 7.84
N VAL A 146 -18.41 -7.96 7.10
CA VAL A 146 -18.67 -9.33 6.65
C VAL A 146 -18.79 -10.29 7.84
N LEU A 147 -17.83 -10.24 8.77
CA LEU A 147 -17.88 -11.08 9.97
C LEU A 147 -19.14 -10.84 10.80
N ARG A 148 -19.50 -9.58 11.01
CA ARG A 148 -20.72 -9.23 11.76
C ARG A 148 -22.00 -9.79 11.14
N ASN A 149 -22.05 -9.94 9.83
CA ASN A 149 -23.21 -10.49 9.15
C ASN A 149 -23.24 -12.03 9.12
N ILE A 150 -22.10 -12.69 9.30
CA ILE A 150 -21.96 -14.15 9.26
C ILE A 150 -22.03 -14.73 10.67
N ILE A 151 -21.38 -14.07 11.64
CA ILE A 151 -21.30 -14.52 13.03
C ILE A 151 -22.40 -13.82 13.82
N ASP A 152 -23.32 -14.58 14.40
CA ASP A 152 -24.33 -14.02 15.31
C ASP A 152 -23.64 -13.52 16.59
N PRO A 153 -23.63 -12.19 16.86
CA PRO A 153 -22.95 -11.65 18.03
C PRO A 153 -23.60 -12.08 19.36
N SER A 154 -24.78 -12.70 19.34
CA SER A 154 -25.48 -13.23 20.52
C SER A 154 -25.06 -14.62 20.90
N SER A 155 -24.35 -15.36 20.04
CA SER A 155 -23.85 -16.69 20.34
C SER A 155 -22.53 -16.63 21.11
N ALA A 156 -22.40 -17.46 22.16
CA ALA A 156 -21.17 -17.56 22.95
C ALA A 156 -19.95 -18.06 22.12
N GLU A 157 -20.20 -18.70 20.98
CA GLU A 157 -19.18 -19.12 20.01
C GLU A 157 -18.74 -17.99 19.12
N GLY A 158 -19.60 -17.07 18.75
CA GLY A 158 -19.26 -15.88 17.96
C GLY A 158 -18.35 -14.87 18.67
N MET A 159 -18.14 -15.00 19.98
CA MET A 159 -17.22 -14.16 20.75
C MET A 159 -15.80 -14.76 20.91
N ARG A 160 -15.58 -15.99 20.47
CA ARG A 160 -14.28 -16.69 20.60
C ARG A 160 -13.47 -16.75 19.29
N ASP A 161 -14.11 -16.52 18.16
CA ASP A 161 -13.52 -16.45 16.83
C ASP A 161 -13.32 -14.99 16.38
#